data_c7c9e47723fc52dd03dca1fd8d5651e5
#
_entry.id   c7c9e47723fc52dd03dca1fd8d5651e5
#
_cell.length_a   1.000
_cell.length_b   1.000
_cell.length_c   1.000
_cell.angle_alpha   90.00
_cell.angle_beta   90.00
_cell.angle_gamma   90.00
#
_symmetry.space_group_name_H-M   'P 1'
#
loop_
_entity.id
_entity.type
_entity.pdbx_description
1 polymer ?
#
loop_
_entity_poly.entity_id
_entity_poly.type
_entity_poly.pdbx_seq_one_letter_code
_entity_poly.pdbx_strand_id
1 'polypeptide(L)'
;MDRAKQLLRLKARDNARTPMQWDSTSNGGFCPAEVKPWMRVNDDYTVVNAAIQVSAGRADGRSMLVTPYRFWQRSIEIRKRHVDLFVYGDFEIIKDNHPSVFAFKRKCNLEESITILNFSRKEADFTLPVGQEVKFWALGSYDALSTEKPKMGVIHLLPWEGLLGIVQGDARR
;
A
#
# COMPACT_ATOMS: atom_id res chain seq x y z
N MET A 1 22.53 -31.94 9.29
CA MET A 1 22.03 -31.05 10.36
C MET A 1 21.78 -29.62 9.91
N ASP A 2 22.51 -29.07 8.93
CA ASP A 2 22.41 -27.68 8.53
C ASP A 2 21.11 -27.33 7.73
N ARG A 3 20.63 -28.25 6.88
CA ARG A 3 19.40 -28.02 6.10
C ARG A 3 18.15 -27.89 6.99
N ALA A 4 18.06 -28.67 8.07
CA ALA A 4 16.95 -28.57 9.02
C ALA A 4 16.98 -27.26 9.79
N LYS A 5 18.18 -26.80 10.20
CA LYS A 5 18.36 -25.48 10.84
C LYS A 5 18.01 -24.33 9.90
N GLN A 6 18.37 -24.43 8.62
CA GLN A 6 18.00 -23.43 7.61
C GLN A 6 16.49 -23.37 7.39
N LEU A 7 15.82 -24.51 7.29
CA LEU A 7 14.36 -24.58 7.16
C LEU A 7 13.63 -24.04 8.40
N LEU A 8 14.15 -24.33 9.60
CA LEU A 8 13.62 -23.75 10.83
C LEU A 8 13.78 -22.23 10.85
N ARG A 9 14.94 -21.69 10.45
CA ARG A 9 15.15 -20.23 10.36
C ARG A 9 14.20 -19.56 9.39
N LEU A 10 13.85 -20.20 8.27
CA LEU A 10 12.97 -19.65 7.25
C LEU A 10 11.47 -19.75 7.63
N LYS A 11 11.08 -20.74 8.42
CA LYS A 11 9.67 -21.03 8.73
C LYS A 11 9.31 -20.83 10.20
N ALA A 12 10.25 -20.46 11.05
CA ALA A 12 9.98 -20.24 12.46
C ALA A 12 9.05 -19.04 12.66
N ARG A 13 8.01 -19.20 13.48
CA ARG A 13 7.08 -18.12 13.86
C ARG A 13 7.79 -16.92 14.49
N ASP A 14 8.95 -17.15 15.08
CA ASP A 14 9.74 -16.13 15.77
C ASP A 14 10.26 -15.04 14.83
N ASN A 15 10.43 -15.32 13.54
CA ASN A 15 10.78 -14.30 12.54
C ASN A 15 9.72 -13.19 12.39
N ALA A 16 8.46 -13.49 12.71
CA ALA A 16 7.35 -12.53 12.70
C ALA A 16 7.07 -11.91 14.08
N ARG A 17 7.88 -12.24 15.11
CA ARG A 17 7.68 -11.83 16.50
C ARG A 17 8.86 -11.05 17.05
N THR A 18 9.67 -10.47 16.17
CA THR A 18 10.76 -9.59 16.58
C THR A 18 10.21 -8.34 17.28
N PRO A 19 10.95 -7.77 18.23
CA PRO A 19 10.56 -6.53 18.88
C PRO A 19 10.30 -5.43 17.86
N MET A 20 9.27 -4.60 18.09
CA MET A 20 8.96 -3.44 17.24
C MET A 20 10.11 -2.44 17.31
N GLN A 21 10.54 -1.98 16.14
CA GLN A 21 11.58 -0.97 15.99
C GLN A 21 10.93 0.41 16.03
N TRP A 22 10.88 1.03 17.20
CA TRP A 22 10.25 2.34 17.39
C TRP A 22 11.15 3.49 16.95
N ASP A 23 12.44 3.41 17.28
CA ASP A 23 13.44 4.42 16.95
C ASP A 23 14.85 3.81 16.81
N SER A 24 15.88 4.67 16.68
CA SER A 24 17.27 4.28 16.54
C SER A 24 18.03 4.11 17.86
N THR A 25 17.35 4.22 19.00
CA THR A 25 17.98 4.02 20.32
C THR A 25 18.20 2.54 20.63
N SER A 26 18.91 2.24 21.71
CA SER A 26 19.18 0.85 22.13
C SER A 26 17.91 0.01 22.15
N ASN A 27 18.02 -1.24 21.72
CA ASN A 27 16.89 -2.17 21.57
C ASN A 27 15.79 -1.65 20.61
N GLY A 28 16.11 -0.71 19.71
CA GLY A 28 15.13 -0.12 18.81
C GLY A 28 14.02 0.67 19.52
N GLY A 29 14.31 1.21 20.72
CA GLY A 29 13.30 1.88 21.55
C GLY A 29 12.22 0.95 22.13
N PHE A 30 12.38 -0.37 22.01
CA PHE A 30 11.39 -1.34 22.47
C PHE A 30 11.39 -1.53 24.00
N CYS A 31 12.58 -1.55 24.61
CA CYS A 31 12.78 -1.61 26.05
C CYS A 31 14.04 -0.86 26.45
N PRO A 32 14.25 -0.56 27.75
CA PRO A 32 15.46 0.08 28.24
C PRO A 32 16.74 -0.64 27.82
N ALA A 33 17.83 0.11 27.67
CA ALA A 33 19.10 -0.42 27.14
C ALA A 33 19.68 -1.59 27.95
N GLU A 34 19.48 -1.57 29.27
CA GLU A 34 19.92 -2.59 30.23
C GLU A 34 19.05 -3.86 30.24
N VAL A 35 17.90 -3.83 29.56
CA VAL A 35 16.97 -4.95 29.50
C VAL A 35 17.20 -5.73 28.23
N LYS A 36 17.48 -7.03 28.36
CA LYS A 36 17.56 -7.93 27.19
C LYS A 36 16.14 -8.28 26.72
N PRO A 37 15.73 -7.90 25.50
CA PRO A 37 14.44 -8.29 24.99
C PRO A 37 14.35 -9.80 24.77
N TRP A 38 13.12 -10.36 24.83
CA TRP A 38 12.88 -11.81 24.67
C TRP A 38 13.33 -12.37 23.31
N MET A 39 13.36 -11.53 22.28
CA MET A 39 13.91 -11.81 20.95
C MET A 39 14.89 -10.71 20.55
N ARG A 40 15.84 -11.05 19.71
CA ARG A 40 16.77 -10.08 19.14
C ARG A 40 16.04 -9.06 18.29
N VAL A 41 16.31 -7.79 18.48
CA VAL A 41 15.90 -6.73 17.55
C VAL A 41 16.66 -6.93 16.22
N ASN A 42 16.04 -6.63 15.09
CA ASN A 42 16.74 -6.68 13.81
C ASN A 42 17.89 -5.67 13.77
N ASP A 43 18.96 -6.01 13.10
CA ASP A 43 20.19 -5.19 13.08
C ASP A 43 20.00 -3.85 12.37
N ASP A 44 18.96 -3.74 11.52
CA ASP A 44 18.65 -2.57 10.73
C ASP A 44 17.80 -1.51 11.47
N TYR A 45 17.52 -1.71 12.75
CA TYR A 45 16.66 -0.80 13.53
C TYR A 45 17.14 0.66 13.56
N THR A 46 18.42 0.88 13.34
CA THR A 46 18.99 2.25 13.28
C THR A 46 18.56 3.03 12.03
N VAL A 47 18.18 2.33 10.96
CA VAL A 47 17.78 2.92 9.66
C VAL A 47 16.36 2.56 9.26
N VAL A 48 15.80 1.49 9.81
CA VAL A 48 14.42 1.06 9.56
C VAL A 48 13.66 1.06 10.88
N ASN A 49 12.91 2.10 11.15
CA ASN A 49 12.11 2.22 12.37
C ASN A 49 10.92 3.19 12.18
N ALA A 50 10.00 3.15 13.14
CA ALA A 50 8.79 3.97 13.09
C ALA A 50 9.07 5.48 13.08
N ALA A 51 10.03 5.95 13.88
CA ALA A 51 10.37 7.38 13.96
C ALA A 51 10.85 7.92 12.61
N ILE A 52 11.72 7.19 11.92
CA ILE A 52 12.18 7.54 10.57
C ILE A 52 11.01 7.56 9.59
N GLN A 53 10.15 6.55 9.60
CA GLN A 53 8.99 6.49 8.70
C GLN A 53 7.98 7.62 8.95
N VAL A 54 7.79 8.02 10.21
CA VAL A 54 6.93 9.16 10.57
C VAL A 54 7.54 10.49 10.12
N SER A 55 8.86 10.67 10.26
CA SER A 55 9.56 11.88 9.88
C SER A 55 9.80 12.00 8.38
N ALA A 56 9.85 10.89 7.64
CA ALA A 56 10.03 10.89 6.21
C ALA A 56 8.96 11.73 5.51
N GLY A 57 9.38 12.65 4.64
CA GLY A 57 8.49 13.56 3.91
C GLY A 57 8.13 14.85 4.65
N ARG A 58 8.70 15.13 5.82
CA ARG A 58 8.54 16.43 6.50
C ARG A 58 9.65 17.45 6.17
N ALA A 59 10.80 17.00 5.65
CA ALA A 59 12.00 17.82 5.66
C ALA A 59 12.13 18.86 4.54
N ASP A 60 11.47 18.71 3.39
CA ASP A 60 11.70 19.59 2.23
C ASP A 60 10.48 19.95 1.37
N GLY A 61 9.31 19.49 1.72
CA GLY A 61 8.05 19.88 1.03
C GLY A 61 7.94 19.41 -0.43
N ARG A 62 8.88 18.66 -0.96
CA ARG A 62 8.95 18.31 -2.40
C ARG A 62 8.63 16.87 -2.75
N SER A 63 8.78 15.93 -1.82
CA SER A 63 8.40 14.53 -2.04
C SER A 63 7.98 13.93 -0.71
N MET A 64 6.71 13.56 -0.59
CA MET A 64 6.29 12.70 0.50
C MET A 64 6.72 11.28 0.12
N LEU A 65 7.92 10.87 0.54
CA LEU A 65 8.33 9.47 0.42
C LEU A 65 7.22 8.57 0.97
N VAL A 66 6.69 7.69 0.13
CA VAL A 66 5.68 6.72 0.55
C VAL A 66 6.37 5.69 1.42
N THR A 67 6.34 5.91 2.72
CA THR A 67 6.72 4.88 3.68
C THR A 67 5.54 3.97 3.98
N PRO A 68 5.74 2.69 4.35
CA PRO A 68 4.67 1.83 4.80
C PRO A 68 3.77 2.49 5.86
N TYR A 69 4.35 3.20 6.82
CA TYR A 69 3.60 3.94 7.83
C TYR A 69 2.65 4.98 7.22
N ARG A 70 3.16 5.83 6.32
CA ARG A 70 2.37 6.89 5.67
C ARG A 70 1.32 6.32 4.74
N PHE A 71 1.66 5.27 4.02
CA PHE A 71 0.69 4.57 3.16
C PHE A 71 -0.49 4.04 3.97
N TRP A 72 -0.22 3.36 5.08
CA TRP A 72 -1.26 2.85 5.98
C TRP A 72 -2.08 3.96 6.61
N GLN A 73 -1.43 5.01 7.11
CA GLN A 73 -2.13 6.18 7.67
C GLN A 73 -3.12 6.74 6.65
N ARG A 74 -2.66 7.01 5.43
CA ARG A 74 -3.50 7.57 4.36
C ARG A 74 -4.61 6.61 3.93
N SER A 75 -4.32 5.33 3.85
CA SER A 75 -5.34 4.30 3.54
C SER A 75 -6.47 4.31 4.58
N ILE A 76 -6.13 4.39 5.85
CA ILE A 76 -7.10 4.44 6.96
C ILE A 76 -7.91 5.76 6.92
N GLU A 77 -7.27 6.89 6.64
CA GLU A 77 -7.93 8.19 6.50
C GLU A 77 -8.95 8.18 5.35
N ILE A 78 -8.56 7.67 4.18
CA ILE A 78 -9.47 7.53 3.04
C ILE A 78 -10.64 6.61 3.39
N ARG A 79 -10.38 5.45 3.99
CA ARG A 79 -11.42 4.52 4.41
C ARG A 79 -12.40 5.15 5.40
N LYS A 80 -11.91 5.94 6.36
CA LYS A 80 -12.75 6.64 7.35
C LYS A 80 -13.55 7.78 6.73
N ARG A 81 -13.00 8.46 5.73
CA ARG A 81 -13.68 9.56 5.03
C ARG A 81 -14.82 9.08 4.14
N HIS A 82 -14.66 7.89 3.55
CA HIS A 82 -15.61 7.29 2.62
C HIS A 82 -16.11 5.94 3.17
N VAL A 83 -16.64 5.93 4.41
CA VAL A 83 -17.09 4.70 5.08
C VAL A 83 -18.15 3.98 4.27
N ASP A 84 -19.13 4.72 3.74
CA ASP A 84 -20.23 4.13 2.97
C ASP A 84 -19.70 3.37 1.74
N LEU A 85 -18.71 3.95 1.06
CA LEU A 85 -18.10 3.34 -0.12
C LEU A 85 -17.18 2.15 0.24
N PHE A 86 -16.25 2.34 1.20
CA PHE A 86 -15.19 1.35 1.47
C PHE A 86 -15.54 0.30 2.52
N VAL A 87 -16.62 0.48 3.28
CA VAL A 87 -17.07 -0.51 4.27
C VAL A 87 -18.36 -1.18 3.81
N TYR A 88 -19.35 -0.39 3.43
CA TYR A 88 -20.69 -0.87 3.12
C TYR A 88 -20.99 -0.96 1.63
N GLY A 89 -20.20 -0.34 0.77
CA GLY A 89 -20.42 -0.37 -0.68
C GLY A 89 -20.28 -1.77 -1.29
N ASP A 90 -20.98 -1.99 -2.37
CA ASP A 90 -20.90 -3.21 -3.18
C ASP A 90 -19.49 -3.42 -3.72
N PHE A 91 -19.11 -4.68 -3.87
CA PHE A 91 -17.81 -5.08 -4.40
C PHE A 91 -18.02 -5.85 -5.71
N GLU A 92 -17.29 -5.44 -6.75
CA GLU A 92 -17.32 -6.10 -8.05
C GLU A 92 -15.90 -6.26 -8.59
N ILE A 93 -15.51 -7.49 -8.92
CA ILE A 93 -14.23 -7.75 -9.61
C ILE A 93 -14.42 -7.33 -11.07
N ILE A 94 -13.53 -6.49 -11.54
CA ILE A 94 -13.45 -6.18 -12.96
C ILE A 94 -12.79 -7.38 -13.63
N LYS A 95 -13.57 -8.11 -14.42
CA LYS A 95 -13.07 -9.26 -15.17
C LYS A 95 -12.12 -8.77 -16.25
N ASP A 96 -10.89 -8.72 -15.90
CA ASP A 96 -9.81 -8.65 -16.84
C ASP A 96 -9.06 -9.99 -16.78
N ASN A 97 -8.94 -10.67 -17.90
CA ASN A 97 -8.12 -11.87 -18.04
C ASN A 97 -6.62 -11.52 -18.02
N HIS A 98 -6.28 -10.35 -17.47
CA HIS A 98 -4.89 -9.91 -17.40
C HIS A 98 -4.09 -10.83 -16.46
N PRO A 99 -2.96 -11.38 -16.91
CA PRO A 99 -2.23 -12.41 -16.15
C PRO A 99 -1.60 -11.90 -14.86
N SER A 100 -1.45 -10.59 -14.69
CA SER A 100 -0.75 -9.98 -13.56
C SER A 100 -1.48 -8.81 -12.90
N VAL A 101 -2.55 -8.31 -13.50
CA VAL A 101 -3.32 -7.20 -12.91
C VAL A 101 -4.60 -7.73 -12.29
N PHE A 102 -4.83 -7.36 -11.03
CA PHE A 102 -6.08 -7.55 -10.34
C PHE A 102 -6.77 -6.21 -10.17
N ALA A 103 -8.01 -6.10 -10.65
CA ALA A 103 -8.78 -4.89 -10.54
C ALA A 103 -10.18 -5.15 -10.01
N PHE A 104 -10.65 -4.26 -9.17
CA PHE A 104 -12.01 -4.29 -8.64
C PHE A 104 -12.55 -2.88 -8.42
N LYS A 105 -13.85 -2.78 -8.35
CA LYS A 105 -14.55 -1.55 -8.01
C LYS A 105 -15.38 -1.72 -6.75
N ARG A 106 -15.63 -0.61 -6.08
CA ARG A 106 -16.64 -0.50 -5.04
C ARG A 106 -17.60 0.61 -5.38
N LYS A 107 -18.87 0.41 -5.03
CA LYS A 107 -19.93 1.36 -5.35
C LYS A 107 -20.87 1.52 -4.17
N CYS A 108 -21.20 2.75 -3.85
CA CYS A 108 -22.25 3.09 -2.92
C CYS A 108 -22.94 4.38 -3.35
N ASN A 109 -24.23 4.33 -3.56
CA ASN A 109 -25.01 5.47 -4.06
C ASN A 109 -24.41 6.07 -5.36
N LEU A 110 -23.95 7.32 -5.28
CA LEU A 110 -23.33 8.04 -6.40
C LEU A 110 -21.79 7.98 -6.40
N GLU A 111 -21.20 7.35 -5.39
CA GLU A 111 -19.74 7.20 -5.29
C GLU A 111 -19.31 5.85 -5.85
N GLU A 112 -18.26 5.88 -6.65
CA GLU A 112 -17.61 4.68 -7.18
C GLU A 112 -16.09 4.83 -7.10
N SER A 113 -15.43 3.77 -6.75
CA SER A 113 -13.97 3.69 -6.75
C SER A 113 -13.48 2.51 -7.57
N ILE A 114 -12.29 2.64 -8.12
CA ILE A 114 -11.57 1.56 -8.78
C ILE A 114 -10.22 1.35 -8.09
N THR A 115 -9.90 0.09 -7.81
CA THR A 115 -8.59 -0.32 -7.32
C THR A 115 -7.95 -1.22 -8.37
N ILE A 116 -6.70 -0.92 -8.73
CA ILE A 116 -5.95 -1.63 -9.77
C ILE A 116 -4.58 -1.98 -9.19
N LEU A 117 -4.21 -3.26 -9.25
CA LEU A 117 -3.02 -3.80 -8.60
C LEU A 117 -2.22 -4.64 -9.59
N ASN A 118 -0.97 -4.26 -9.84
CA ASN A 118 -0.04 -5.07 -10.63
C ASN A 118 0.73 -6.03 -9.73
N PHE A 119 0.45 -7.32 -9.82
CA PHE A 119 1.12 -8.39 -9.06
C PHE A 119 2.33 -8.98 -9.82
N SER A 120 3.05 -8.18 -10.56
CA SER A 120 4.21 -8.65 -11.31
C SER A 120 5.45 -7.77 -11.14
N ARG A 121 6.60 -8.33 -11.52
CA ARG A 121 7.90 -7.61 -11.60
C ARG A 121 8.06 -6.82 -12.90
N LYS A 122 7.03 -6.79 -13.75
CA LYS A 122 7.03 -6.10 -15.03
C LYS A 122 5.97 -5.01 -15.03
N GLU A 123 6.18 -4.01 -15.83
CA GLU A 123 5.15 -3.02 -16.14
C GLU A 123 3.94 -3.71 -16.78
N ALA A 124 2.77 -3.13 -16.60
CA ALA A 124 1.52 -3.66 -17.13
C ALA A 124 0.57 -2.51 -17.51
N ASP A 125 -0.15 -2.70 -18.60
CA ASP A 125 -1.19 -1.78 -19.02
C ASP A 125 -2.56 -2.33 -18.62
N PHE A 126 -3.41 -1.49 -18.04
CA PHE A 126 -4.78 -1.82 -17.72
C PHE A 126 -5.75 -0.88 -18.44
N THR A 127 -6.67 -1.44 -19.20
CA THR A 127 -7.71 -0.67 -19.88
C THR A 127 -8.94 -0.54 -18.99
N LEU A 128 -9.34 0.71 -18.71
CA LEU A 128 -10.56 0.97 -17.97
C LEU A 128 -11.79 0.45 -18.73
N PRO A 129 -12.82 -0.03 -18.02
CA PRO A 129 -14.09 -0.35 -18.64
C PRO A 129 -14.67 0.85 -19.42
N VAL A 130 -15.38 0.55 -20.50
CA VAL A 130 -15.98 1.58 -21.34
C VAL A 130 -16.93 2.46 -20.53
N GLY A 131 -16.78 3.77 -20.67
CA GLY A 131 -17.61 4.77 -19.96
C GLY A 131 -17.13 5.09 -18.55
N GLN A 132 -16.04 4.51 -18.08
CA GLN A 132 -15.44 4.86 -16.78
C GLN A 132 -14.30 5.85 -16.96
N GLU A 133 -14.29 6.90 -16.13
CA GLU A 133 -13.24 7.90 -16.06
C GLU A 133 -12.81 8.09 -14.60
N VAL A 134 -11.51 7.98 -14.34
CA VAL A 134 -10.96 8.30 -13.03
C VAL A 134 -10.93 9.80 -12.83
N LYS A 135 -11.64 10.31 -11.83
CA LYS A 135 -11.64 11.74 -11.47
C LYS A 135 -10.30 12.17 -10.90
N PHE A 136 -9.83 11.39 -9.95
CA PHE A 136 -8.53 11.59 -9.32
C PHE A 136 -8.05 10.31 -8.65
N TRP A 137 -6.74 10.17 -8.55
CA TRP A 137 -6.10 9.10 -7.80
C TRP A 137 -6.04 9.49 -6.32
N ALA A 138 -6.69 8.72 -5.48
CA ALA A 138 -6.75 8.96 -4.04
C ALA A 138 -5.54 8.37 -3.30
N LEU A 139 -5.00 7.25 -3.80
CA LEU A 139 -3.87 6.54 -3.20
C LEU A 139 -3.07 5.81 -4.28
N GLY A 140 -1.76 5.81 -4.15
CA GLY A 140 -0.82 5.01 -4.92
C GLY A 140 0.27 4.44 -4.04
N SER A 141 0.82 3.30 -4.43
CA SER A 141 1.94 2.66 -3.71
C SER A 141 3.31 3.29 -4.02
N TYR A 142 3.37 4.16 -5.03
CA TYR A 142 4.55 4.96 -5.38
C TYR A 142 4.30 6.45 -5.13
N ASP A 143 5.37 7.23 -4.96
CA ASP A 143 5.31 8.65 -4.59
C ASP A 143 4.60 9.54 -5.60
N ALA A 144 4.82 9.29 -6.85
CA ALA A 144 4.21 10.05 -7.93
C ALA A 144 2.88 9.40 -8.32
N LEU A 145 1.80 9.80 -7.66
CA LEU A 145 0.50 9.64 -8.30
C LEU A 145 0.55 10.44 -9.59
N SER A 146 0.52 9.76 -10.72
CA SER A 146 0.36 10.45 -11.99
C SER A 146 -0.90 11.31 -11.89
N THR A 147 -0.72 12.63 -11.89
CA THR A 147 -1.84 13.58 -11.95
C THR A 147 -2.41 13.64 -13.36
N GLU A 148 -1.75 12.98 -14.30
CA GLU A 148 -2.21 12.89 -15.69
C GLU A 148 -3.40 11.96 -15.77
N LYS A 149 -4.45 12.44 -16.42
CA LYS A 149 -5.57 11.58 -16.77
C LYS A 149 -5.08 10.46 -17.71
N PRO A 150 -5.58 9.24 -17.53
CA PRO A 150 -5.17 8.13 -18.41
C PRO A 150 -5.47 8.47 -19.86
N LYS A 151 -4.47 8.40 -20.71
CA LYS A 151 -4.63 8.59 -22.14
C LYS A 151 -5.42 7.43 -22.71
N MET A 152 -6.54 7.71 -23.39
CA MET A 152 -7.40 6.70 -24.04
C MET A 152 -7.94 5.60 -23.09
N GLY A 153 -8.09 5.89 -21.80
CA GLY A 153 -8.59 4.92 -20.83
C GLY A 153 -7.59 3.81 -20.46
N VAL A 154 -6.33 3.90 -20.88
CA VAL A 154 -5.27 2.95 -20.52
C VAL A 154 -4.46 3.52 -19.36
N ILE A 155 -4.28 2.72 -18.33
CA ILE A 155 -3.48 3.02 -17.15
C ILE A 155 -2.21 2.18 -17.22
N HIS A 156 -1.08 2.84 -17.24
CA HIS A 156 0.23 2.20 -17.16
C HIS A 156 0.64 2.01 -15.71
N LEU A 157 0.94 0.78 -15.32
CA LEU A 157 1.30 0.39 -13.96
C LEU A 157 2.77 -0.05 -13.91
N LEU A 158 3.49 0.50 -12.96
CA LEU A 158 4.84 0.04 -12.62
C LEU A 158 4.80 -1.36 -11.97
N PRO A 159 5.95 -2.05 -11.88
CA PRO A 159 6.03 -3.31 -11.15
C PRO A 159 5.53 -3.16 -9.71
N TRP A 160 4.64 -4.05 -9.27
CA TRP A 160 4.06 -4.05 -7.91
C TRP A 160 3.27 -2.77 -7.54
N GLU A 161 2.89 -1.99 -8.53
CA GLU A 161 2.10 -0.79 -8.28
C GLU A 161 0.65 -1.11 -7.96
N GLY A 162 0.13 -0.36 -6.99
CA GLY A 162 -1.28 -0.33 -6.64
C GLY A 162 -1.82 1.09 -6.69
N LEU A 163 -2.95 1.28 -7.35
CA LEU A 163 -3.64 2.55 -7.49
C LEU A 163 -5.08 2.44 -6.99
N LEU A 164 -5.54 3.45 -6.27
CA LEU A 164 -6.93 3.64 -5.90
C LEU A 164 -7.43 4.96 -6.48
N GLY A 165 -8.40 4.87 -7.39
CA GLY A 165 -9.04 6.02 -8.02
C GLY A 165 -10.49 6.18 -7.59
N ILE A 166 -10.95 7.44 -7.51
CA ILE A 166 -12.38 7.78 -7.46
C ILE A 166 -12.84 8.01 -8.89
N VAL A 167 -13.89 7.31 -9.25
CA VAL A 167 -14.44 7.28 -10.60
C VAL A 167 -15.65 8.24 -10.71
N GLN A 168 -15.84 8.81 -11.86
CA GLN A 168 -17.07 9.50 -12.16
C GLN A 168 -18.13 8.46 -12.56
N GLY A 169 -19.14 8.30 -11.73
CA GLY A 169 -20.30 7.47 -12.08
C GLY A 169 -21.01 8.06 -13.28
N ASP A 170 -21.52 7.20 -14.15
CA ASP A 170 -22.40 7.62 -15.26
C ASP A 170 -23.64 8.30 -14.65
N ALA A 171 -23.85 9.56 -14.96
CA ALA A 171 -25.00 10.35 -14.48
C ALA A 171 -26.34 9.91 -15.12
N ARG A 172 -26.32 8.76 -15.82
CA ARG A 172 -27.49 8.21 -16.49
C ARG A 172 -27.94 6.92 -15.82
N ARG A 173 -28.72 7.09 -14.76
CA ARG A 173 -29.85 6.21 -14.42
C ARG A 173 -30.87 6.98 -13.61
#